data_0cc6f00aaaa06e33fafbca4870a2cb76
#
_entry.id   0cc6f00aaaa06e33fafbca4870a2cb76
#
_cell.length_a   1.000
_cell.length_b   1.000
_cell.length_c   1.000
_cell.angle_alpha   90.00
_cell.angle_beta   90.00
_cell.angle_gamma   90.00
#
_symmetry.space_group_name_H-M   'P 1'
#
loop_
_entity.id
_entity.type
_entity.pdbx_description
1 polymer ?
#
loop_
_entity_poly.entity_id
_entity_poly.type
_entity_poly.pdbx_seq_one_letter_code
_entity_poly.pdbx_strand_id
1 'polypeptide(L)'
;MRARPSLLTRAVAHRGSAFVLVLLCVAGLGTAAYQARNLNLGLGFVQSLPETTSVQRAADAAGKGFAPGIVSPTEIVLEAPGIGEKTDEVAQFGEALKAQPGVAGVIGPGDLPAADEVGAFTAESGDAVRFLVVLDSTPLEATAIDTLGRVEASLPQLAAEANLGEVTTYVGGDTALASGIIDDTTNDLLRIGLVALAVNLLLLVIFLRALVAPLYLLASSVLALGATLGLAVLFFQDYLGQDDLTFYVPFAGSVLLLSLGSDYNIFAVGHVWQEARHRSMKEALLVATPESTR
;
A
#
# COMPACT_ATOMS: atom_id res chain seq x y z
N MET A 1 47.06 12.97 13.68
CA MET A 1 47.14 11.50 13.48
C MET A 1 46.25 11.15 12.28
N ARG A 2 46.84 10.72 11.16
CA ARG A 2 46.01 10.28 9.99
C ARG A 2 45.40 8.94 10.33
N ALA A 3 44.07 8.86 10.39
CA ALA A 3 43.35 7.60 10.60
C ALA A 3 43.70 6.61 9.46
N ARG A 4 43.99 5.36 9.82
CA ARG A 4 44.28 4.32 8.81
C ARG A 4 43.00 4.01 8.03
N PRO A 5 43.04 4.04 6.69
CA PRO A 5 41.85 3.72 5.89
C PRO A 5 41.36 2.31 6.20
N SER A 6 40.03 2.16 6.39
CA SER A 6 39.40 0.86 6.65
C SER A 6 39.55 -0.09 5.44
N LEU A 7 39.36 -1.40 5.67
CA LEU A 7 39.41 -2.39 4.59
C LEU A 7 38.35 -2.10 3.51
N LEU A 8 37.17 -1.59 3.92
CA LEU A 8 36.10 -1.16 3.03
C LEU A 8 36.55 0.01 2.15
N THR A 9 37.18 1.02 2.73
CA THR A 9 37.68 2.19 1.98
C THR A 9 38.72 1.79 0.92
N ARG A 10 39.59 0.80 1.24
CA ARG A 10 40.55 0.26 0.27
C ARG A 10 39.88 -0.54 -0.85
N ALA A 11 38.85 -1.31 -0.53
CA ALA A 11 38.08 -2.07 -1.52
C ALA A 11 37.35 -1.13 -2.50
N VAL A 12 36.71 -0.05 -2.00
CA VAL A 12 36.02 0.94 -2.83
C VAL A 12 37.01 1.78 -3.67
N ALA A 13 38.23 2.03 -3.17
CA ALA A 13 39.26 2.76 -3.91
C ALA A 13 39.85 1.98 -5.10
N HIS A 14 39.58 0.69 -5.22
CA HIS A 14 40.05 -0.14 -6.35
C HIS A 14 38.91 -0.39 -7.35
N ARG A 15 39.09 -0.01 -8.62
CA ARG A 15 38.01 -0.03 -9.63
C ARG A 15 37.33 -1.39 -9.79
N GLY A 16 38.10 -2.50 -9.79
CA GLY A 16 37.55 -3.86 -9.95
C GLY A 16 36.68 -4.29 -8.77
N SER A 17 37.18 -4.13 -7.53
CA SER A 17 36.42 -4.45 -6.33
C SER A 17 35.23 -3.53 -6.11
N ALA A 18 35.34 -2.23 -6.46
CA ALA A 18 34.23 -1.29 -6.41
C ALA A 18 33.09 -1.70 -7.36
N PHE A 19 33.42 -2.11 -8.58
CA PHE A 19 32.43 -2.56 -9.55
C PHE A 19 31.69 -3.82 -9.07
N VAL A 20 32.41 -4.82 -8.56
CA VAL A 20 31.81 -6.04 -8.00
C VAL A 20 30.92 -5.70 -6.80
N LEU A 21 31.37 -4.82 -5.91
CA LEU A 21 30.59 -4.41 -4.74
C LEU A 21 29.29 -3.70 -5.16
N VAL A 22 29.36 -2.77 -6.10
CA VAL A 22 28.17 -2.07 -6.64
C VAL A 22 27.19 -3.08 -7.27
N LEU A 23 27.70 -4.01 -8.08
CA LEU A 23 26.88 -5.02 -8.71
C LEU A 23 26.16 -5.91 -7.69
N LEU A 24 26.87 -6.34 -6.64
CA LEU A 24 26.28 -7.12 -5.54
C LEU A 24 25.24 -6.31 -4.76
N CYS A 25 25.53 -5.03 -4.44
CA CYS A 25 24.58 -4.15 -3.78
C CYS A 25 23.33 -3.92 -4.64
N VAL A 26 23.49 -3.59 -5.92
CA VAL A 26 22.37 -3.37 -6.84
C VAL A 26 21.54 -4.63 -7.02
N ALA A 27 22.18 -5.80 -7.14
CA ALA A 27 21.49 -7.08 -7.24
C ALA A 27 20.71 -7.41 -5.95
N GLY A 28 21.36 -7.27 -4.79
CA GLY A 28 20.71 -7.54 -3.49
C GLY A 28 19.56 -6.59 -3.19
N LEU A 29 19.79 -5.28 -3.32
CA LEU A 29 18.75 -4.26 -3.12
C LEU A 29 17.64 -4.36 -4.17
N GLY A 30 17.99 -4.67 -5.42
CA GLY A 30 17.03 -4.86 -6.50
C GLY A 30 16.12 -6.08 -6.25
N THR A 31 16.69 -7.17 -5.76
CA THR A 31 15.91 -8.36 -5.36
C THR A 31 14.97 -8.04 -4.20
N ALA A 32 15.45 -7.32 -3.19
CA ALA A 32 14.61 -6.87 -2.09
C ALA A 32 13.50 -5.92 -2.60
N ALA A 33 13.85 -4.92 -3.42
CA ALA A 33 12.88 -3.97 -3.98
C ALA A 33 11.80 -4.65 -4.83
N TYR A 34 12.13 -5.76 -5.50
CA TYR A 34 11.15 -6.52 -6.26
C TYR A 34 10.02 -7.10 -5.39
N GLN A 35 10.30 -7.41 -4.12
CA GLN A 35 9.29 -7.89 -3.19
C GLN A 35 8.29 -6.81 -2.76
N ALA A 36 8.65 -5.52 -2.89
CA ALA A 36 7.73 -4.43 -2.57
C ALA A 36 6.44 -4.45 -3.42
N ARG A 37 6.45 -5.11 -4.58
CA ARG A 37 5.25 -5.31 -5.40
C ARG A 37 4.16 -6.17 -4.74
N ASN A 38 4.55 -6.99 -3.75
CA ASN A 38 3.64 -7.85 -2.99
C ASN A 38 3.20 -7.19 -1.69
N LEU A 39 3.38 -5.88 -1.56
CA LEU A 39 2.99 -5.12 -0.39
C LEU A 39 1.47 -5.04 -0.30
N ASN A 40 0.90 -5.71 0.69
CA ASN A 40 -0.49 -5.62 1.05
C ASN A 40 -0.69 -4.53 2.10
N LEU A 41 -1.65 -3.65 1.87
CA LEU A 41 -1.97 -2.53 2.76
C LEU A 41 -3.36 -2.69 3.35
N GLY A 42 -3.48 -2.46 4.64
CA GLY A 42 -4.75 -2.52 5.37
C GLY A 42 -4.88 -1.38 6.38
N LEU A 43 -6.06 -1.27 6.98
CA LEU A 43 -6.36 -0.37 8.10
C LEU A 43 -6.57 -1.14 9.42
N GLY A 44 -6.01 -2.34 9.56
CA GLY A 44 -6.19 -3.25 10.68
C GLY A 44 -5.72 -2.70 12.04
N PHE A 45 -6.45 -1.73 12.63
CA PHE A 45 -6.11 -1.20 13.94
C PHE A 45 -6.38 -2.18 15.08
N VAL A 46 -7.40 -3.03 14.94
CA VAL A 46 -7.84 -3.93 16.00
C VAL A 46 -6.79 -5.00 16.30
N GLN A 47 -6.17 -5.56 15.26
CA GLN A 47 -5.13 -6.60 15.40
C GLN A 47 -3.82 -6.08 16.01
N SER A 48 -3.55 -4.79 15.91
CA SER A 48 -2.39 -4.17 16.57
C SER A 48 -2.59 -3.91 18.06
N LEU A 49 -3.81 -4.14 18.57
CA LEU A 49 -4.12 -3.98 19.99
C LEU A 49 -3.63 -5.20 20.80
N PRO A 50 -3.16 -4.99 22.04
CA PRO A 50 -2.82 -6.11 22.91
C PRO A 50 -4.03 -7.05 23.13
N GLU A 51 -3.80 -8.36 23.13
CA GLU A 51 -4.82 -9.40 23.36
C GLU A 51 -5.62 -9.22 24.67
N THR A 52 -5.06 -8.45 25.60
CA THR A 52 -5.70 -8.14 26.90
C THR A 52 -6.80 -7.08 26.79
N THR A 53 -6.93 -6.39 25.67
CA THR A 53 -7.97 -5.36 25.49
C THR A 53 -9.35 -5.99 25.35
N SER A 54 -10.39 -5.27 25.81
CA SER A 54 -11.78 -5.72 25.66
C SER A 54 -12.22 -5.78 24.20
N VAL A 55 -11.66 -4.90 23.37
CA VAL A 55 -11.95 -4.82 21.93
C VAL A 55 -11.40 -6.06 21.21
N GLN A 56 -10.13 -6.42 21.46
CA GLN A 56 -9.54 -7.62 20.85
C GLN A 56 -10.28 -8.88 21.28
N ARG A 57 -10.60 -9.03 22.56
CA ARG A 57 -11.37 -10.19 23.05
C ARG A 57 -12.77 -10.26 22.45
N ALA A 58 -13.42 -9.13 22.22
CA ALA A 58 -14.73 -9.09 21.56
C ALA A 58 -14.63 -9.50 20.08
N ALA A 59 -13.61 -9.03 19.36
CA ALA A 59 -13.34 -9.42 17.98
C ALA A 59 -13.04 -10.93 17.86
N ASP A 60 -12.18 -11.47 18.74
CA ASP A 60 -11.87 -12.89 18.80
C ASP A 60 -13.09 -13.77 19.10
N ALA A 61 -13.96 -13.30 20.02
CA ALA A 61 -15.21 -14.00 20.36
C ALA A 61 -16.19 -13.99 19.19
N ALA A 62 -16.31 -12.87 18.49
CA ALA A 62 -17.16 -12.75 17.31
C ALA A 62 -16.63 -13.64 16.16
N GLY A 63 -15.32 -13.63 15.90
CA GLY A 63 -14.69 -14.45 14.86
C GLY A 63 -14.81 -15.97 15.07
N LYS A 64 -15.07 -16.43 16.29
CA LYS A 64 -15.32 -17.86 16.58
C LYS A 64 -16.72 -18.34 16.25
N GLY A 65 -17.71 -17.43 16.19
CA GLY A 65 -19.12 -17.81 16.04
C GLY A 65 -19.79 -17.25 14.80
N PHE A 66 -19.20 -16.25 14.18
CA PHE A 66 -19.76 -15.53 13.04
C PHE A 66 -18.70 -15.32 11.95
N ALA A 67 -19.16 -15.09 10.72
CA ALA A 67 -18.25 -14.63 9.65
C ALA A 67 -17.61 -13.30 10.07
N PRO A 68 -16.31 -13.11 9.88
CA PRO A 68 -15.58 -11.91 10.34
C PRO A 68 -16.19 -10.60 9.85
N GLY A 69 -16.66 -10.56 8.59
CA GLY A 69 -17.29 -9.41 7.97
C GLY A 69 -18.62 -8.98 8.57
N ILE A 70 -19.25 -9.79 9.45
CA ILE A 70 -20.54 -9.44 10.06
C ILE A 70 -20.47 -8.20 10.96
N VAL A 71 -19.26 -7.89 11.45
CA VAL A 71 -19.04 -6.74 12.35
C VAL A 71 -19.22 -5.41 11.61
N SER A 72 -18.91 -5.39 10.31
CA SER A 72 -19.06 -4.24 9.43
C SER A 72 -19.36 -4.72 8.01
N PRO A 73 -20.63 -5.00 7.68
CA PRO A 73 -21.02 -5.40 6.33
C PRO A 73 -20.74 -4.29 5.31
N THR A 74 -20.36 -4.70 4.12
CA THR A 74 -20.26 -3.78 2.98
C THR A 74 -21.64 -3.53 2.40
N GLU A 75 -21.94 -2.28 2.05
CA GLU A 75 -23.19 -1.88 1.42
C GLU A 75 -23.02 -1.78 -0.09
N ILE A 76 -23.91 -2.43 -0.85
CA ILE A 76 -24.01 -2.27 -2.29
C ILE A 76 -25.38 -1.72 -2.59
N VAL A 77 -25.45 -0.56 -3.25
CA VAL A 77 -26.67 0.11 -3.66
C VAL A 77 -26.75 0.07 -5.19
N LEU A 78 -27.88 -0.39 -5.71
CA LEU A 78 -28.23 -0.33 -7.13
C LEU A 78 -29.28 0.74 -7.31
N GLU A 79 -29.08 1.66 -8.24
CA GLU A 79 -29.99 2.72 -8.58
C GLU A 79 -30.41 2.63 -10.07
N ALA A 80 -31.71 2.50 -10.29
CA ALA A 80 -32.33 2.57 -11.61
C ALA A 80 -33.85 2.86 -11.43
N PRO A 81 -34.49 3.56 -12.38
CA PRO A 81 -35.94 3.83 -12.32
C PRO A 81 -36.75 2.54 -12.15
N GLY A 82 -37.56 2.49 -11.07
CA GLY A 82 -38.46 1.36 -10.80
C GLY A 82 -37.78 0.04 -10.46
N ILE A 83 -36.51 0.03 -10.06
CA ILE A 83 -35.75 -1.19 -9.74
C ILE A 83 -36.39 -1.97 -8.57
N GLY A 84 -37.04 -1.30 -7.63
CA GLY A 84 -37.74 -1.91 -6.50
C GLY A 84 -38.94 -2.77 -6.90
N GLU A 85 -39.47 -2.59 -8.11
CA GLU A 85 -40.57 -3.40 -8.66
C GLU A 85 -40.05 -4.70 -9.32
N LYS A 86 -38.74 -4.77 -9.64
CA LYS A 86 -38.08 -5.94 -10.29
C LYS A 86 -37.63 -6.96 -9.24
N THR A 87 -38.56 -7.48 -8.47
CA THR A 87 -38.26 -8.35 -7.31
C THR A 87 -37.50 -9.61 -7.67
N ASP A 88 -37.83 -10.26 -8.79
CA ASP A 88 -37.19 -11.52 -9.23
C ASP A 88 -35.76 -11.27 -9.73
N GLU A 89 -35.55 -10.20 -10.50
CA GLU A 89 -34.23 -9.80 -11.02
C GLU A 89 -33.31 -9.35 -9.89
N VAL A 90 -33.84 -8.59 -8.93
CA VAL A 90 -33.14 -8.16 -7.72
C VAL A 90 -32.74 -9.35 -6.85
N ALA A 91 -33.64 -10.33 -6.66
CA ALA A 91 -33.32 -11.56 -5.94
C ALA A 91 -32.26 -12.38 -6.66
N GLN A 92 -32.34 -12.50 -8.00
CA GLN A 92 -31.32 -13.20 -8.81
C GLN A 92 -29.94 -12.52 -8.68
N PHE A 93 -29.89 -11.19 -8.69
CA PHE A 93 -28.65 -10.43 -8.43
C PHE A 93 -28.09 -10.73 -7.04
N GLY A 94 -28.92 -10.74 -6.00
CA GLY A 94 -28.52 -11.07 -4.63
C GLY A 94 -27.89 -12.47 -4.51
N GLU A 95 -28.49 -13.48 -5.15
CA GLU A 95 -27.93 -14.85 -5.18
C GLU A 95 -26.63 -14.93 -5.97
N ALA A 96 -26.51 -14.21 -7.09
CA ALA A 96 -25.28 -14.13 -7.86
C ALA A 96 -24.15 -13.42 -7.08
N LEU A 97 -24.49 -12.40 -6.30
CA LEU A 97 -23.57 -11.69 -5.42
C LEU A 97 -23.09 -12.59 -4.27
N LYS A 98 -23.99 -13.37 -3.67
CA LYS A 98 -23.67 -14.34 -2.62
C LYS A 98 -22.76 -15.48 -3.10
N ALA A 99 -22.80 -15.81 -4.38
CA ALA A 99 -21.94 -16.81 -4.99
C ALA A 99 -20.50 -16.32 -5.27
N GLN A 100 -20.21 -15.02 -5.05
CA GLN A 100 -18.88 -14.48 -5.29
C GLN A 100 -17.85 -15.02 -4.28
N PRO A 101 -16.64 -15.36 -4.73
CA PRO A 101 -15.57 -15.81 -3.83
C PRO A 101 -15.23 -14.75 -2.77
N GLY A 102 -15.22 -15.16 -1.50
CA GLY A 102 -14.93 -14.28 -0.37
C GLY A 102 -16.17 -13.59 0.22
N VAL A 103 -17.37 -13.90 -0.29
CA VAL A 103 -18.64 -13.46 0.27
C VAL A 103 -19.20 -14.57 1.16
N ALA A 104 -19.33 -14.30 2.46
CA ALA A 104 -19.90 -15.22 3.44
C ALA A 104 -21.44 -15.20 3.45
N GLY A 105 -22.04 -14.07 3.07
CA GLY A 105 -23.49 -13.90 3.02
C GLY A 105 -23.90 -12.57 2.45
N VAL A 106 -25.14 -12.52 1.97
CA VAL A 106 -25.78 -11.30 1.46
C VAL A 106 -27.17 -11.20 2.09
N ILE A 107 -27.55 -10.02 2.51
CA ILE A 107 -28.90 -9.68 2.97
C ILE A 107 -29.42 -8.56 2.09
N GLY A 108 -30.57 -8.76 1.48
CA GLY A 108 -31.17 -7.81 0.55
C GLY A 108 -32.69 -7.72 0.63
N PRO A 109 -33.32 -7.10 -0.36
CA PRO A 109 -34.78 -7.01 -0.45
C PRO A 109 -35.43 -8.40 -0.37
N GLY A 110 -36.46 -8.55 0.48
CA GLY A 110 -37.22 -9.78 0.66
C GLY A 110 -36.65 -10.75 1.71
N ASP A 111 -35.37 -10.64 2.10
CA ASP A 111 -34.78 -11.53 3.11
C ASP A 111 -35.30 -11.26 4.54
N LEU A 112 -35.60 -10.00 4.83
CA LEU A 112 -36.10 -9.54 6.12
C LEU A 112 -37.33 -8.64 5.93
N PRO A 113 -38.56 -9.22 5.79
CA PRO A 113 -39.77 -8.45 5.48
C PRO A 113 -40.05 -7.29 6.43
N ALA A 114 -39.81 -7.46 7.74
CA ALA A 114 -40.00 -6.41 8.72
C ALA A 114 -39.01 -5.22 8.55
N ALA A 115 -37.83 -5.47 7.99
CA ALA A 115 -36.86 -4.42 7.68
C ALA A 115 -37.21 -3.71 6.37
N ASP A 116 -37.81 -4.43 5.41
CA ASP A 116 -38.31 -3.82 4.16
C ASP A 116 -39.48 -2.87 4.41
N GLU A 117 -40.36 -3.16 5.39
CA GLU A 117 -41.46 -2.27 5.77
C GLU A 117 -40.99 -0.89 6.26
N VAL A 118 -39.76 -0.79 6.77
CA VAL A 118 -39.16 0.48 7.19
C VAL A 118 -38.17 1.06 6.17
N GLY A 119 -38.19 0.55 4.94
CA GLY A 119 -37.33 1.04 3.85
C GLY A 119 -35.84 0.70 4.02
N ALA A 120 -35.52 -0.39 4.72
CA ALA A 120 -34.13 -0.74 4.98
C ALA A 120 -33.36 -1.21 3.73
N PHE A 121 -34.05 -1.85 2.78
CA PHE A 121 -33.43 -2.44 1.59
C PHE A 121 -33.96 -1.84 0.28
N THR A 122 -35.19 -1.33 0.27
CA THR A 122 -35.77 -0.67 -0.89
C THR A 122 -36.07 0.80 -0.55
N ALA A 123 -35.63 1.73 -1.37
CA ALA A 123 -35.87 3.15 -1.18
C ALA A 123 -37.38 3.46 -1.31
N GLU A 124 -37.88 4.45 -0.60
CA GLU A 124 -39.29 4.89 -0.68
C GLU A 124 -39.70 5.31 -2.08
N SER A 125 -38.77 5.80 -2.91
CA SER A 125 -39.00 6.14 -4.31
C SER A 125 -39.19 4.90 -5.21
N GLY A 126 -38.76 3.73 -4.78
CA GLY A 126 -38.69 2.52 -5.60
C GLY A 126 -37.53 2.49 -6.60
N ASP A 127 -36.67 3.52 -6.65
CA ASP A 127 -35.62 3.66 -7.65
C ASP A 127 -34.25 3.20 -7.17
N ALA A 128 -34.14 2.72 -5.94
CA ALA A 128 -32.90 2.13 -5.43
C ALA A 128 -33.15 0.93 -4.53
N VAL A 129 -32.25 -0.03 -4.60
CA VAL A 129 -32.21 -1.20 -3.71
C VAL A 129 -30.83 -1.34 -3.08
N ARG A 130 -30.76 -1.84 -1.84
CA ARG A 130 -29.54 -2.00 -1.07
C ARG A 130 -29.34 -3.46 -0.66
N PHE A 131 -28.09 -3.90 -0.75
CA PHE A 131 -27.64 -5.18 -0.23
C PHE A 131 -26.59 -4.96 0.85
N LEU A 132 -26.65 -5.72 1.92
CA LEU A 132 -25.61 -5.84 2.94
C LEU A 132 -24.81 -7.10 2.65
N VAL A 133 -23.54 -6.93 2.31
CA VAL A 133 -22.63 -8.01 1.94
C VAL A 133 -21.70 -8.27 3.10
N VAL A 134 -21.76 -9.48 3.64
CA VAL A 134 -20.86 -9.97 4.69
C VAL A 134 -19.70 -10.68 4.02
N LEU A 135 -18.48 -10.16 4.19
CA LEU A 135 -17.27 -10.80 3.69
C LEU A 135 -16.83 -11.93 4.62
N ASP A 136 -16.07 -12.89 4.11
CA ASP A 136 -15.50 -13.99 4.90
C ASP A 136 -14.20 -13.62 5.62
N SER A 137 -13.72 -12.40 5.40
CA SER A 137 -12.51 -11.81 5.97
C SER A 137 -12.84 -10.64 6.90
N THR A 138 -11.88 -10.29 7.75
CA THR A 138 -12.01 -9.18 8.69
C THR A 138 -12.07 -7.85 7.94
N PRO A 139 -13.08 -6.99 8.22
CA PRO A 139 -13.15 -5.67 7.62
C PRO A 139 -11.88 -4.86 7.85
N LEU A 140 -11.55 -3.99 6.89
CA LEU A 140 -10.36 -3.11 6.92
C LEU A 140 -9.01 -3.81 6.66
N GLU A 141 -8.96 -5.14 6.59
CA GLU A 141 -7.77 -5.88 6.19
C GLU A 141 -7.60 -5.93 4.67
N ALA A 142 -6.37 -6.13 4.22
CA ALA A 142 -6.05 -6.22 2.79
C ALA A 142 -6.90 -7.27 2.08
N THR A 143 -7.12 -8.44 2.70
CA THR A 143 -7.93 -9.52 2.12
C THR A 143 -9.38 -9.10 1.88
N ALA A 144 -9.98 -8.33 2.80
CA ALA A 144 -11.33 -7.79 2.64
C ALA A 144 -11.39 -6.75 1.53
N ILE A 145 -10.40 -5.86 1.47
CA ILE A 145 -10.26 -4.82 0.44
C ILE A 145 -10.10 -5.45 -0.94
N ASP A 146 -9.25 -6.45 -1.08
CA ASP A 146 -9.06 -7.19 -2.34
C ASP A 146 -10.32 -7.95 -2.77
N THR A 147 -11.03 -8.53 -1.82
CA THR A 147 -12.31 -9.21 -2.08
C THR A 147 -13.35 -8.21 -2.56
N LEU A 148 -13.46 -7.06 -1.88
CA LEU A 148 -14.35 -5.98 -2.28
C LEU A 148 -14.03 -5.48 -3.70
N GLY A 149 -12.77 -5.25 -4.03
CA GLY A 149 -12.38 -4.82 -5.37
C GLY A 149 -12.76 -5.82 -6.46
N ARG A 150 -12.68 -7.14 -6.18
CA ARG A 150 -13.15 -8.18 -7.12
C ARG A 150 -14.66 -8.18 -7.25
N VAL A 151 -15.39 -8.07 -6.15
CA VAL A 151 -16.85 -7.98 -6.15
C VAL A 151 -17.30 -6.75 -6.94
N GLU A 152 -16.71 -5.58 -6.64
CA GLU A 152 -17.03 -4.32 -7.31
C GLU A 152 -16.79 -4.40 -8.84
N ALA A 153 -15.68 -4.99 -9.26
CA ALA A 153 -15.40 -5.23 -10.67
C ALA A 153 -16.40 -6.18 -11.35
N SER A 154 -17.06 -7.06 -10.60
CA SER A 154 -18.04 -8.01 -11.12
C SER A 154 -19.48 -7.44 -11.18
N LEU A 155 -19.79 -6.35 -10.44
CA LEU A 155 -21.15 -5.82 -10.34
C LEU A 155 -21.84 -5.54 -11.69
N PRO A 156 -21.17 -4.93 -12.69
CA PRO A 156 -21.80 -4.67 -13.98
C PRO A 156 -22.21 -5.97 -14.70
N GLN A 157 -21.40 -7.01 -14.61
CA GLN A 157 -21.70 -8.30 -15.21
C GLN A 157 -22.86 -8.99 -14.48
N LEU A 158 -22.85 -8.98 -13.14
CA LEU A 158 -23.92 -9.56 -12.33
C LEU A 158 -25.28 -8.88 -12.58
N ALA A 159 -25.28 -7.56 -12.72
CA ALA A 159 -26.47 -6.80 -13.07
C ALA A 159 -27.01 -7.16 -14.46
N ALA A 160 -26.11 -7.35 -15.44
CA ALA A 160 -26.51 -7.78 -16.78
C ALA A 160 -27.07 -9.22 -16.80
N GLU A 161 -26.44 -10.15 -16.07
CA GLU A 161 -26.90 -11.54 -15.93
C GLU A 161 -28.28 -11.63 -15.24
N ALA A 162 -28.54 -10.74 -14.28
CA ALA A 162 -29.84 -10.63 -13.62
C ALA A 162 -30.89 -9.87 -14.43
N ASN A 163 -30.57 -9.40 -15.63
CA ASN A 163 -31.46 -8.62 -16.50
C ASN A 163 -31.99 -7.32 -15.89
N LEU A 164 -31.19 -6.70 -14.98
CA LEU A 164 -31.58 -5.43 -14.34
C LEU A 164 -31.58 -4.25 -15.32
N GLY A 165 -30.87 -4.37 -16.45
CA GLY A 165 -30.68 -3.32 -17.43
C GLY A 165 -29.55 -2.37 -17.07
N GLU A 166 -29.69 -1.10 -17.42
CA GLU A 166 -28.71 -0.08 -17.08
C GLU A 166 -28.94 0.38 -15.64
N VAL A 167 -28.00 0.03 -14.75
CA VAL A 167 -28.02 0.39 -13.32
C VAL A 167 -26.76 1.11 -12.93
N THR A 168 -26.89 2.09 -12.04
CA THR A 168 -25.72 2.71 -11.37
C THR A 168 -25.48 1.96 -10.07
N THR A 169 -24.21 1.59 -9.83
CA THR A 169 -23.83 0.85 -8.62
C THR A 169 -23.00 1.75 -7.71
N TYR A 170 -23.31 1.74 -6.42
CA TYR A 170 -22.53 2.41 -5.39
C TYR A 170 -22.12 1.37 -4.34
N VAL A 171 -20.89 1.50 -3.86
CA VAL A 171 -20.33 0.63 -2.84
C VAL A 171 -19.94 1.49 -1.63
N GLY A 172 -20.38 1.07 -0.45
CA GLY A 172 -20.19 1.80 0.81
C GLY A 172 -19.80 0.87 1.95
N GLY A 173 -19.66 1.45 3.14
CA GLY A 173 -19.24 0.75 4.35
C GLY A 173 -17.75 0.93 4.65
N ASP A 174 -17.31 0.40 5.79
CA ASP A 174 -15.96 0.64 6.31
C ASP A 174 -14.87 0.09 5.40
N THR A 175 -15.08 -1.09 4.80
CA THR A 175 -14.11 -1.70 3.87
C THR A 175 -13.97 -0.89 2.58
N ALA A 176 -15.07 -0.34 2.05
CA ALA A 176 -15.03 0.54 0.88
C ALA A 176 -14.33 1.87 1.20
N LEU A 177 -14.60 2.44 2.38
CA LEU A 177 -13.89 3.63 2.85
C LEU A 177 -12.39 3.37 2.99
N ALA A 178 -12.01 2.22 3.55
CA ALA A 178 -10.61 1.82 3.69
C ALA A 178 -9.92 1.69 2.34
N SER A 179 -10.56 1.02 1.37
CA SER A 179 -10.06 0.92 -0.01
C SER A 179 -9.80 2.29 -0.61
N GLY A 180 -10.78 3.19 -0.54
CA GLY A 180 -10.64 4.57 -1.04
C GLY A 180 -9.50 5.34 -0.38
N ILE A 181 -9.35 5.25 0.94
CA ILE A 181 -8.25 5.90 1.67
C ILE A 181 -6.88 5.36 1.22
N ILE A 182 -6.76 4.04 1.04
CA ILE A 182 -5.50 3.41 0.62
C ILE A 182 -5.16 3.82 -0.81
N ASP A 183 -6.14 3.80 -1.71
CA ASP A 183 -5.94 4.18 -3.11
C ASP A 183 -5.56 5.65 -3.25
N ASP A 184 -6.27 6.55 -2.58
CA ASP A 184 -5.97 7.99 -2.58
C ASP A 184 -4.59 8.26 -1.98
N THR A 185 -4.26 7.64 -0.83
CA THR A 185 -2.97 7.79 -0.18
C THR A 185 -1.83 7.27 -1.06
N THR A 186 -2.02 6.15 -1.72
CA THR A 186 -1.01 5.57 -2.63
C THR A 186 -0.79 6.45 -3.85
N ASN A 187 -1.85 6.97 -4.45
CA ASN A 187 -1.79 7.91 -5.56
C ASN A 187 -1.11 9.22 -5.16
N ASP A 188 -1.44 9.76 -3.99
CA ASP A 188 -0.83 10.96 -3.46
C ASP A 188 0.65 10.74 -3.13
N LEU A 189 1.03 9.58 -2.58
CA LEU A 189 2.43 9.22 -2.36
C LEU A 189 3.22 9.22 -3.67
N LEU A 190 2.67 8.65 -4.73
CA LEU A 190 3.31 8.66 -6.05
C LEU A 190 3.48 10.09 -6.59
N ARG A 191 2.44 10.92 -6.54
CA ARG A 191 2.50 12.32 -7.00
C ARG A 191 3.48 13.15 -6.20
N ILE A 192 3.36 13.11 -4.87
CA ILE A 192 4.24 13.85 -3.93
C ILE A 192 5.67 13.33 -4.07
N GLY A 193 5.86 12.01 -4.15
CA GLY A 193 7.16 11.37 -4.33
C GLY A 193 7.86 11.81 -5.62
N LEU A 194 7.15 11.84 -6.75
CA LEU A 194 7.69 12.32 -8.02
C LEU A 194 8.09 13.79 -7.97
N VAL A 195 7.24 14.65 -7.38
CA VAL A 195 7.54 16.08 -7.22
C VAL A 195 8.75 16.26 -6.30
N ALA A 196 8.79 15.56 -5.17
CA ALA A 196 9.91 15.62 -4.24
C ALA A 196 11.21 15.14 -4.88
N LEU A 197 11.19 14.06 -5.66
CA LEU A 197 12.35 13.59 -6.43
C LEU A 197 12.81 14.60 -7.49
N ALA A 198 11.88 15.27 -8.18
CA ALA A 198 12.21 16.29 -9.16
C ALA A 198 12.85 17.52 -8.51
N VAL A 199 12.30 18.01 -7.40
CA VAL A 199 12.87 19.12 -6.63
C VAL A 199 14.23 18.75 -6.08
N ASN A 200 14.38 17.55 -5.52
CA ASN A 200 15.65 17.06 -5.01
C ASN A 200 16.71 16.93 -6.11
N LEU A 201 16.34 16.40 -7.27
CA LEU A 201 17.23 16.37 -8.44
C LEU A 201 17.71 17.77 -8.81
N LEU A 202 16.79 18.72 -8.91
CA LEU A 202 17.11 20.12 -9.22
C LEU A 202 18.11 20.72 -8.23
N LEU A 203 17.85 20.56 -6.93
CA LEU A 203 18.72 21.05 -5.87
C LEU A 203 20.12 20.41 -5.94
N LEU A 204 20.18 19.07 -6.14
CA LEU A 204 21.46 18.36 -6.29
C LEU A 204 22.23 18.83 -7.54
N VAL A 205 21.55 19.04 -8.68
CA VAL A 205 22.18 19.55 -9.91
C VAL A 205 22.77 20.94 -9.68
N ILE A 206 22.04 21.83 -9.02
CA ILE A 206 22.50 23.19 -8.69
C ILE A 206 23.71 23.13 -7.74
N PHE A 207 23.61 22.31 -6.70
CA PHE A 207 24.66 22.20 -5.67
C PHE A 207 25.94 21.55 -6.20
N LEU A 208 25.84 20.42 -6.91
CA LEU A 208 26.99 19.69 -7.46
C LEU A 208 27.49 20.26 -8.77
N ARG A 209 26.71 21.13 -9.44
CA ARG A 209 26.98 21.65 -10.79
C ARG A 209 27.34 20.55 -11.78
N ALA A 210 26.65 19.42 -11.67
CA ALA A 210 26.80 18.22 -12.49
C ALA A 210 25.42 17.59 -12.69
N LEU A 211 25.22 16.86 -13.78
CA LEU A 211 23.95 16.17 -14.06
C LEU A 211 24.02 14.68 -13.72
N VAL A 212 25.16 14.05 -13.98
CA VAL A 212 25.31 12.59 -13.86
C VAL A 212 25.34 12.14 -12.39
N ALA A 213 26.08 12.83 -11.54
CA ALA A 213 26.19 12.47 -10.12
C ALA A 213 24.85 12.53 -9.37
N PRO A 214 24.03 13.59 -9.51
CA PRO A 214 22.68 13.62 -8.93
C PRO A 214 21.78 12.47 -9.35
N LEU A 215 21.83 12.06 -10.62
CA LEU A 215 21.04 10.94 -11.12
C LEU A 215 21.39 9.62 -10.42
N TYR A 216 22.68 9.34 -10.23
CA TYR A 216 23.11 8.14 -9.50
C TYR A 216 22.69 8.19 -8.02
N LEU A 217 22.82 9.35 -7.37
CA LEU A 217 22.41 9.52 -5.98
C LEU A 217 20.91 9.32 -5.83
N LEU A 218 20.12 9.91 -6.72
CA LEU A 218 18.67 9.76 -6.69
C LEU A 218 18.24 8.31 -6.96
N ALA A 219 18.84 7.66 -7.96
CA ALA A 219 18.58 6.26 -8.26
C ALA A 219 18.90 5.34 -7.08
N SER A 220 20.00 5.62 -6.35
CA SER A 220 20.35 4.85 -5.15
C SER A 220 19.35 5.06 -4.02
N SER A 221 18.81 6.27 -3.84
CA SER A 221 17.78 6.57 -2.83
C SER A 221 16.46 5.86 -3.15
N VAL A 222 16.02 5.88 -4.41
CA VAL A 222 14.82 5.15 -4.86
C VAL A 222 15.00 3.65 -4.70
N LEU A 223 16.17 3.12 -5.06
CA LEU A 223 16.47 1.70 -4.88
C LEU A 223 16.47 1.30 -3.40
N ALA A 224 17.04 2.14 -2.52
CA ALA A 224 17.04 1.91 -1.08
C ALA A 224 15.61 1.94 -0.51
N LEU A 225 14.78 2.88 -0.94
CA LEU A 225 13.36 2.93 -0.57
C LEU A 225 12.64 1.64 -0.97
N GLY A 226 12.74 1.25 -2.24
CA GLY A 226 12.12 0.02 -2.74
C GLY A 226 12.61 -1.22 -1.97
N ALA A 227 13.92 -1.30 -1.70
CA ALA A 227 14.49 -2.40 -0.92
C ALA A 227 13.98 -2.41 0.53
N THR A 228 13.81 -1.26 1.17
CA THR A 228 13.26 -1.17 2.53
C THR A 228 11.81 -1.66 2.57
N LEU A 229 10.98 -1.22 1.62
CA LEU A 229 9.60 -1.69 1.50
C LEU A 229 9.54 -3.20 1.23
N GLY A 230 10.37 -3.71 0.33
CA GLY A 230 10.42 -5.15 0.05
C GLY A 230 10.94 -5.99 1.21
N LEU A 231 11.90 -5.48 2.00
CA LEU A 231 12.34 -6.12 3.24
C LEU A 231 11.24 -6.09 4.31
N ALA A 232 10.42 -5.04 4.34
CA ALA A 232 9.26 -4.99 5.23
C ALA A 232 8.24 -6.08 4.86
N VAL A 233 7.97 -6.31 3.58
CA VAL A 233 7.13 -7.43 3.12
C VAL A 233 7.70 -8.76 3.58
N LEU A 234 8.98 -9.05 3.27
CA LEU A 234 9.64 -10.30 3.65
C LEU A 234 9.62 -10.55 5.16
N PHE A 235 9.79 -9.50 5.97
CA PHE A 235 9.85 -9.64 7.42
C PHE A 235 8.46 -9.72 8.05
N PHE A 236 7.57 -8.80 7.73
CA PHE A 236 6.26 -8.72 8.38
C PHE A 236 5.24 -9.68 7.76
N GLN A 237 5.13 -9.72 6.42
CA GLN A 237 4.12 -10.54 5.76
C GLN A 237 4.59 -11.99 5.62
N ASP A 238 5.80 -12.23 5.10
CA ASP A 238 6.25 -13.61 4.85
C ASP A 238 6.76 -14.31 6.10
N TYR A 239 7.62 -13.63 6.93
CA TYR A 239 8.25 -14.27 8.10
C TYR A 239 7.37 -14.24 9.34
N LEU A 240 6.71 -13.11 9.66
CA LEU A 240 5.81 -13.00 10.81
C LEU A 240 4.38 -13.44 10.49
N GLY A 241 4.03 -13.65 9.22
CA GLY A 241 2.71 -14.10 8.78
C GLY A 241 1.60 -13.08 8.99
N GLN A 242 1.93 -11.77 8.94
CA GLN A 242 0.93 -10.71 8.97
C GLN A 242 0.29 -10.57 7.59
N ASP A 243 -1.03 -10.48 7.52
CA ASP A 243 -1.75 -10.39 6.24
C ASP A 243 -1.48 -9.08 5.51
N ASP A 244 -1.27 -7.99 6.26
CA ASP A 244 -1.00 -6.67 5.70
C ASP A 244 -0.06 -5.81 6.57
N LEU A 245 0.33 -4.67 6.03
CA LEU A 245 0.95 -3.56 6.75
C LEU A 245 -0.02 -2.39 6.80
N THR A 246 -0.12 -1.74 7.96
CA THR A 246 -0.93 -0.55 8.10
C THR A 246 -0.46 0.54 7.13
N PHE A 247 -1.35 1.04 6.27
CA PHE A 247 -1.05 1.87 5.10
C PHE A 247 -0.16 3.09 5.39
N TYR A 248 -0.30 3.73 6.55
CA TYR A 248 0.49 4.92 6.89
C TYR A 248 1.97 4.61 7.20
N VAL A 249 2.32 3.35 7.54
CA VAL A 249 3.72 2.96 7.85
C VAL A 249 4.61 3.05 6.61
N PRO A 250 4.28 2.42 5.48
CA PRO A 250 5.02 2.60 4.24
C PRO A 250 5.01 4.05 3.75
N PHE A 251 3.90 4.77 3.91
CA PHE A 251 3.79 6.18 3.54
C PHE A 251 4.79 7.06 4.33
N ALA A 252 4.72 7.02 5.67
CA ALA A 252 5.61 7.79 6.52
C ALA A 252 7.08 7.40 6.32
N GLY A 253 7.35 6.09 6.22
CA GLY A 253 8.67 5.55 5.94
C GLY A 253 9.24 6.05 4.61
N SER A 254 8.43 6.11 3.56
CA SER A 254 8.83 6.60 2.25
C SER A 254 9.20 8.08 2.28
N VAL A 255 8.38 8.92 2.93
CA VAL A 255 8.66 10.36 3.08
C VAL A 255 9.95 10.58 3.85
N LEU A 256 10.14 9.88 4.97
CA LEU A 256 11.35 9.98 5.80
C LEU A 256 12.60 9.52 5.04
N LEU A 257 12.54 8.37 4.36
CA LEU A 257 13.68 7.82 3.61
C LEU A 257 14.09 8.70 2.43
N LEU A 258 13.12 9.27 1.70
CA LEU A 258 13.42 10.21 0.60
C LEU A 258 14.05 11.50 1.12
N SER A 259 13.54 12.05 2.22
CA SER A 259 14.06 13.27 2.83
C SER A 259 15.46 13.07 3.40
N LEU A 260 15.63 12.11 4.32
CA LEU A 260 16.92 11.86 4.98
C LEU A 260 17.98 11.31 4.03
N GLY A 261 17.58 10.43 3.08
CA GLY A 261 18.50 9.86 2.10
C GLY A 261 19.19 10.92 1.23
N SER A 262 18.47 11.99 0.92
CA SER A 262 19.03 13.15 0.17
C SER A 262 20.08 13.90 0.95
N ASP A 263 19.81 14.19 2.21
CA ASP A 263 20.69 14.95 3.08
C ASP A 263 22.01 14.19 3.33
N TYR A 264 21.91 12.90 3.62
CA TYR A 264 23.11 12.05 3.78
C TYR A 264 23.94 11.97 2.50
N ASN A 265 23.31 11.90 1.35
CA ASN A 265 24.00 11.88 0.07
C ASN A 265 24.76 13.20 -0.18
N ILE A 266 24.15 14.35 0.14
CA ILE A 266 24.79 15.67 0.00
C ILE A 266 26.02 15.75 0.91
N PHE A 267 25.92 15.33 2.17
CA PHE A 267 27.04 15.36 3.11
C PHE A 267 28.19 14.44 2.68
N ALA A 268 27.88 13.18 2.35
CA ALA A 268 28.90 12.21 1.98
C ALA A 268 29.61 12.58 0.68
N VAL A 269 28.84 12.96 -0.35
CA VAL A 269 29.42 13.29 -1.67
C VAL A 269 30.01 14.68 -1.67
N GLY A 270 29.48 15.65 -0.93
CA GLY A 270 30.00 17.01 -0.83
C GLY A 270 31.45 17.05 -0.36
N HIS A 271 31.79 16.26 0.67
CA HIS A 271 33.16 16.15 1.18
C HIS A 271 34.12 15.53 0.15
N VAL A 272 33.70 14.42 -0.48
CA VAL A 272 34.49 13.78 -1.52
C VAL A 272 34.68 14.72 -2.72
N TRP A 273 33.66 15.47 -3.09
CA TRP A 273 33.69 16.41 -4.21
C TRP A 273 34.62 17.61 -3.97
N GLN A 274 34.65 18.14 -2.74
CA GLN A 274 35.59 19.19 -2.35
C GLN A 274 37.05 18.73 -2.47
N GLU A 275 37.36 17.53 -1.94
CA GLU A 275 38.72 16.97 -2.02
C GLU A 275 39.10 16.59 -3.47
N ALA A 276 38.16 16.13 -4.28
CA ALA A 276 38.40 15.76 -5.67
C ALA A 276 38.74 16.95 -6.60
N ARG A 277 38.50 18.21 -6.15
CA ARG A 277 38.93 19.42 -6.87
C ARG A 277 40.44 19.63 -6.81
N HIS A 278 41.08 19.08 -5.80
CA HIS A 278 42.50 19.35 -5.51
C HIS A 278 43.37 18.09 -5.57
N ARG A 279 42.77 16.91 -5.70
CA ARG A 279 43.46 15.60 -5.69
C ARG A 279 42.81 14.62 -6.67
N SER A 280 43.49 13.49 -6.93
CA SER A 280 42.87 12.40 -7.68
C SER A 280 41.66 11.82 -6.94
N MET A 281 40.65 11.30 -7.63
CA MET A 281 39.43 10.72 -7.04
C MET A 281 39.78 9.63 -5.99
N LYS A 282 40.80 8.84 -6.25
CA LYS A 282 41.29 7.79 -5.33
C LYS A 282 41.82 8.38 -4.00
N GLU A 283 42.59 9.44 -4.11
CA GLU A 283 43.13 10.14 -2.92
C GLU A 283 42.05 10.89 -2.17
N ALA A 284 41.10 11.51 -2.89
CA ALA A 284 39.93 12.19 -2.30
C ALA A 284 39.09 11.22 -1.47
N LEU A 285 38.79 10.02 -2.00
CA LEU A 285 38.07 8.98 -1.27
C LEU A 285 38.81 8.51 -0.02
N LEU A 286 40.15 8.34 -0.09
CA LEU A 286 40.95 7.88 1.06
C LEU A 286 41.06 8.91 2.17
N VAL A 287 40.91 10.21 1.86
CA VAL A 287 40.99 11.31 2.82
C VAL A 287 39.62 11.67 3.39
N ALA A 288 38.59 11.78 2.54
CA ALA A 288 37.25 12.21 2.96
C ALA A 288 36.49 11.16 3.80
N THR A 289 36.66 9.85 3.52
CA THR A 289 35.89 8.79 4.20
C THR A 289 36.15 8.69 5.71
N PRO A 290 37.39 8.85 6.25
CA PRO A 290 37.62 8.81 7.70
C PRO A 290 37.11 10.05 8.44
N GLU A 291 36.88 11.17 7.76
CA GLU A 291 36.37 12.43 8.36
C GLU A 291 34.85 12.47 8.41
N SER A 292 34.17 11.80 7.48
CA SER A 292 32.71 11.75 7.43
C SER A 292 32.10 10.72 8.39
N THR A 293 32.91 9.86 9.03
CA THR A 293 32.47 8.83 9.99
C THR A 293 32.70 9.21 11.45
N ARG A 294 33.13 10.45 11.75
CA ARG A 294 33.23 11.03 13.08
C ARG A 294 32.10 12.03 13.33
#